data_d33483ab7bd4a219d84c3741dc066162
#
_entry.id   d33483ab7bd4a219d84c3741dc066162
#
_cell.length_a   1.000
_cell.length_b   1.000
_cell.length_c   1.000
_cell.angle_alpha   90.00
_cell.angle_beta   90.00
_cell.angle_gamma   90.00
#
_symmetry.space_group_name_H-M   'P 1'
#
loop_
_entity.id
_entity.type
_entity.pdbx_description
1 polymer ?
#
loop_
_entity_poly.entity_id
_entity_poly.type
_entity_poly.pdbx_seq_one_letter_code
_entity_poly.pdbx_strand_id
1 'polypeptide(L)'
;DELKINANSNCLVQLKQKVEVGKLDLNVSGSANMVVNELKTDKLECSINGSGTINLKAGNAEEADYTITTDGEIMAFGVAVPEVNCKITGKGSAQIHPTDNLKATIVGKGNIRYKGPTAVQQKVIGKGTVEEVK
;
A
#
# COMPACT_ATOMS: atom_id res chain seq x y z
N ASP A 1 9.57 18.33 2.88
CA ASP A 1 8.46 18.03 3.80
C ASP A 1 8.30 16.54 3.99
N GLU A 2 8.03 16.14 5.22
CA GLU A 2 7.77 14.76 5.54
C GLU A 2 6.62 14.70 6.53
N LEU A 3 5.65 13.85 6.24
CA LEU A 3 4.55 13.59 7.17
C LEU A 3 4.58 12.13 7.56
N LYS A 4 4.60 11.87 8.84
CA LYS A 4 4.60 10.50 9.35
C LYS A 4 3.41 10.30 10.26
N ILE A 5 2.59 9.32 9.96
CA ILE A 5 1.39 9.02 10.75
C ILE A 5 1.49 7.59 11.26
N ASN A 6 1.35 7.44 12.56
CA ASN A 6 1.38 6.14 13.20
C ASN A 6 0.03 5.88 13.85
N ALA A 7 -0.61 4.78 13.50
CA ALA A 7 -1.86 4.36 14.12
C ALA A 7 -1.61 3.04 14.86
N ASN A 8 -1.84 3.05 16.16
CA ASN A 8 -1.59 1.90 17.01
C ASN A 8 -2.90 1.40 17.62
N SER A 9 -3.02 0.09 17.74
CA SER A 9 -4.19 -0.55 18.35
C SER A 9 -5.46 -0.31 17.53
N ASN A 10 -6.60 -0.13 18.16
CA ASN A 10 -7.88 0.08 17.49
C ASN A 10 -8.18 1.56 17.35
N CYS A 11 -7.78 2.17 16.26
CA CYS A 11 -8.14 3.56 16.03
C CYS A 11 -8.47 3.78 14.56
N LEU A 12 -9.12 4.89 14.29
CA LEU A 12 -9.46 5.28 12.94
C LEU A 12 -8.80 6.60 12.63
N VAL A 13 -7.99 6.64 11.60
CA VAL A 13 -7.34 7.87 11.16
C VAL A 13 -7.93 8.24 9.81
N GLN A 14 -8.55 9.40 9.73
CA GLN A 14 -9.11 9.89 8.48
C GLN A 14 -8.46 11.23 8.12
N LEU A 15 -7.89 11.29 6.92
CA LEU A 15 -7.35 12.52 6.37
C LEU A 15 -8.32 13.00 5.31
N LYS A 16 -9.19 13.95 5.68
CA LYS A 16 -10.27 14.41 4.80
C LYS A 16 -9.81 15.45 3.78
N GLN A 17 -8.70 16.10 4.06
CA GLN A 17 -8.14 17.10 3.17
C GLN A 17 -7.02 16.50 2.33
N LYS A 18 -6.68 17.18 1.26
CA LYS A 18 -5.57 16.75 0.43
C LYS A 18 -4.25 16.83 1.18
N VAL A 19 -3.49 15.76 1.15
CA VAL A 19 -2.17 15.70 1.76
C VAL A 19 -1.14 15.93 0.65
N GLU A 20 -0.33 16.98 0.79
CA GLU A 20 0.67 17.30 -0.21
C GLU A 20 2.01 17.50 0.50
N VAL A 21 2.88 16.51 0.42
CA VAL A 21 4.18 16.53 1.10
C VAL A 21 5.19 15.82 0.21
N GLY A 22 6.47 16.03 0.48
CA GLY A 22 7.51 15.32 -0.27
C GLY A 22 7.59 13.86 0.09
N LYS A 23 7.41 13.53 1.34
CA LYS A 23 7.42 12.13 1.79
C LYS A 23 6.27 11.89 2.76
N LEU A 24 5.50 10.86 2.48
CA LEU A 24 4.40 10.45 3.33
C LEU A 24 4.66 9.03 3.85
N ASP A 25 4.66 8.88 5.16
CA ASP A 25 4.95 7.62 5.82
C ASP A 25 3.76 7.25 6.69
N LEU A 26 3.07 6.17 6.34
CA LEU A 26 1.89 5.70 7.05
C LEU A 26 2.17 4.36 7.69
N ASN A 27 2.06 4.29 9.00
CA ASN A 27 2.30 3.07 9.75
C ASN A 27 1.08 2.67 10.54
N VAL A 28 0.66 1.42 10.39
CA VAL A 28 -0.47 0.86 11.11
C VAL A 28 0.01 -0.34 11.91
N SER A 29 -0.24 -0.32 13.22
CA SER A 29 0.07 -1.43 14.10
C SER A 29 -1.21 -1.89 14.78
N GLY A 30 -1.45 -3.20 14.80
CA GLY A 30 -2.66 -3.73 15.41
C GLY A 30 -3.83 -3.73 14.44
N SER A 31 -5.00 -3.28 14.87
CA SER A 31 -6.22 -3.32 14.07
C SER A 31 -6.70 -1.94 13.60
N ALA A 32 -5.81 -0.97 13.57
CA ALA A 32 -6.19 0.39 13.18
C ALA A 32 -6.58 0.48 11.71
N ASN A 33 -7.40 1.46 11.39
CA ASN A 33 -7.78 1.76 10.01
C ASN A 33 -7.34 3.16 9.66
N MET A 34 -6.82 3.32 8.45
CA MET A 34 -6.34 4.61 7.99
C MET A 34 -6.96 4.90 6.63
N VAL A 35 -7.56 6.08 6.49
CA VAL A 35 -8.21 6.49 5.23
C VAL A 35 -7.63 7.83 4.81
N VAL A 36 -7.13 7.89 3.59
CA VAL A 36 -6.62 9.12 3.01
C VAL A 36 -7.47 9.42 1.78
N ASN A 37 -8.16 10.56 1.79
CA ASN A 37 -9.04 10.92 0.69
C ASN A 37 -8.27 11.31 -0.56
N GLU A 38 -7.23 12.11 -0.42
CA GLU A 38 -6.42 12.51 -1.55
C GLU A 38 -5.00 12.78 -1.10
N LEU A 39 -4.02 12.32 -1.87
CA LEU A 39 -2.63 12.55 -1.54
C LEU A 39 -1.82 12.89 -2.78
N LYS A 40 -0.78 13.68 -2.57
CA LYS A 40 0.22 13.96 -3.58
C LYS A 40 1.57 13.99 -2.89
N THR A 41 2.44 13.07 -3.25
CA THR A 41 3.73 12.95 -2.59
C THR A 41 4.76 12.42 -3.57
N ASP A 42 6.02 12.66 -3.30
CA ASP A 42 7.07 12.07 -4.12
C ASP A 42 7.34 10.64 -3.69
N LYS A 43 7.35 10.37 -2.41
CA LYS A 43 7.56 9.03 -1.91
C LYS A 43 6.50 8.67 -0.90
N LEU A 44 5.83 7.55 -1.14
CA LEU A 44 4.80 7.04 -0.25
C LEU A 44 5.27 5.73 0.38
N GLU A 45 5.24 5.65 1.69
CA GLU A 45 5.55 4.42 2.41
C GLU A 45 4.36 4.03 3.26
N CYS A 46 3.86 2.83 3.06
CA CYS A 46 2.76 2.30 3.85
C CYS A 46 3.20 0.99 4.47
N SER A 47 3.09 0.90 5.78
CA SER A 47 3.46 -0.31 6.51
C SER A 47 2.31 -0.73 7.42
N ILE A 48 1.95 -1.99 7.35
CA ILE A 48 0.94 -2.56 8.22
C ILE A 48 1.56 -3.73 8.98
N ASN A 49 1.48 -3.64 10.30
CA ASN A 49 1.94 -4.71 11.18
C ASN A 49 0.75 -5.12 12.03
N GLY A 50 0.11 -6.21 11.65
CA GLY A 50 -1.11 -6.66 12.30
C GLY A 50 -2.22 -6.86 11.28
N SER A 51 -3.47 -6.60 11.67
CA SER A 51 -4.63 -6.79 10.80
C SER A 51 -5.31 -5.48 10.40
N GLY A 52 -4.58 -4.38 10.43
CA GLY A 52 -5.14 -3.08 10.05
C GLY A 52 -5.36 -2.92 8.56
N THR A 53 -5.94 -1.78 8.20
CA THR A 53 -6.25 -1.47 6.81
C THR A 53 -5.79 -0.04 6.48
N ILE A 54 -5.16 0.12 5.33
CA ILE A 54 -4.87 1.44 4.79
C ILE A 54 -5.66 1.61 3.50
N ASN A 55 -6.47 2.66 3.42
CA ASN A 55 -7.30 2.94 2.27
C ASN A 55 -6.91 4.29 1.68
N LEU A 56 -6.35 4.27 0.47
CA LEU A 56 -5.94 5.47 -0.24
C LEU A 56 -6.91 5.67 -1.40
N LYS A 57 -7.81 6.64 -1.28
CA LYS A 57 -8.91 6.77 -2.23
C LYS A 57 -8.50 7.41 -3.55
N ALA A 58 -7.60 8.38 -3.51
CA ALA A 58 -7.16 9.06 -4.72
C ALA A 58 -5.81 9.71 -4.50
N GLY A 59 -5.13 10.03 -5.59
CA GLY A 59 -3.88 10.76 -5.52
C GLY A 59 -2.81 10.18 -6.42
N ASN A 60 -1.58 10.64 -6.21
CA ASN A 60 -0.44 10.09 -6.94
C ASN A 60 0.85 10.24 -6.14
N ALA A 61 1.83 9.43 -6.52
CA ALA A 61 3.16 9.47 -5.95
C ALA A 61 4.14 9.06 -7.03
N GLU A 62 5.40 9.38 -6.86
CA GLU A 62 6.42 8.93 -7.81
C GLU A 62 6.94 7.55 -7.45
N GLU A 63 7.01 7.25 -6.17
CA GLU A 63 7.42 5.95 -5.68
C GLU A 63 6.51 5.54 -4.53
N ALA A 64 6.20 4.27 -4.45
CA ALA A 64 5.43 3.76 -3.32
C ALA A 64 6.03 2.44 -2.83
N ASP A 65 6.20 2.34 -1.52
CA ASP A 65 6.59 1.11 -0.85
C ASP A 65 5.46 0.67 0.04
N TYR A 66 4.89 -0.49 -0.25
CA TYR A 66 3.83 -1.05 0.55
C TYR A 66 4.35 -2.31 1.24
N THR A 67 4.27 -2.34 2.55
CA THR A 67 4.72 -3.49 3.33
C THR A 67 3.58 -3.95 4.23
N ILE A 68 3.23 -5.22 4.13
CA ILE A 68 2.23 -5.82 4.98
C ILE A 68 2.86 -7.01 5.68
N THR A 69 2.83 -6.98 7.01
CA THR A 69 3.31 -8.08 7.83
C THR A 69 2.11 -8.66 8.56
N THR A 70 1.75 -9.85 8.29
CA THR A 70 0.62 -10.61 8.80
C THR A 70 -0.64 -10.45 7.94
N ASP A 71 -1.78 -9.95 8.48
CA ASP A 71 -3.07 -10.02 7.80
C ASP A 71 -3.61 -8.67 7.30
N GLY A 72 -2.78 -7.65 7.23
CA GLY A 72 -3.26 -6.33 6.84
C GLY A 72 -3.73 -6.22 5.40
N GLU A 73 -4.36 -5.09 5.09
CA GLU A 73 -4.85 -4.82 3.74
C GLU A 73 -4.55 -3.38 3.34
N ILE A 74 -4.02 -3.22 2.13
CA ILE A 74 -3.80 -1.89 1.55
C ILE A 74 -4.67 -1.78 0.29
N MET A 75 -5.51 -0.75 0.26
CA MET A 75 -6.35 -0.47 -0.91
C MET A 75 -5.90 0.85 -1.52
N ALA A 76 -5.23 0.77 -2.66
CA ALA A 76 -4.64 1.95 -3.29
C ALA A 76 -4.88 1.98 -4.80
N PHE A 77 -6.01 1.45 -5.26
CA PHE A 77 -6.35 1.48 -6.69
C PHE A 77 -6.48 2.90 -7.23
N GLY A 78 -6.85 3.85 -6.39
CA GLY A 78 -7.00 5.23 -6.81
C GLY A 78 -5.70 6.04 -6.84
N VAL A 79 -4.59 5.45 -6.42
CA VAL A 79 -3.30 6.13 -6.36
C VAL A 79 -2.40 5.59 -7.46
N ALA A 80 -2.15 6.40 -8.48
CA ALA A 80 -1.29 6.00 -9.60
C ALA A 80 0.17 6.29 -9.25
N VAL A 81 1.02 5.28 -9.36
CA VAL A 81 2.43 5.38 -8.99
C VAL A 81 3.26 4.70 -10.08
N PRO A 82 4.25 5.40 -10.67
CA PRO A 82 5.09 4.77 -11.68
C PRO A 82 5.88 3.57 -11.15
N GLU A 83 6.42 3.67 -9.96
CA GLU A 83 7.21 2.59 -9.38
C GLU A 83 6.63 2.18 -8.04
N VAL A 84 6.25 0.91 -7.93
CA VAL A 84 5.66 0.36 -6.71
C VAL A 84 6.47 -0.84 -6.25
N ASN A 85 6.86 -0.83 -4.99
CA ASN A 85 7.40 -2.00 -4.31
C ASN A 85 6.35 -2.48 -3.32
N CYS A 86 5.93 -3.71 -3.45
CA CYS A 86 4.93 -4.28 -2.56
C CYS A 86 5.47 -5.55 -1.94
N LYS A 87 5.49 -5.61 -0.63
CA LYS A 87 6.00 -6.77 0.09
C LYS A 87 4.95 -7.22 1.09
N ILE A 88 4.55 -8.47 0.97
CA ILE A 88 3.58 -9.06 1.88
C ILE A 88 4.21 -10.28 2.54
N THR A 89 4.19 -10.29 3.87
CA THR A 89 4.61 -11.45 4.64
C THR A 89 3.40 -11.94 5.43
N GLY A 90 2.93 -13.14 5.13
CA GLY A 90 1.74 -13.69 5.77
C GLY A 90 0.56 -13.78 4.83
N LYS A 91 -0.63 -13.36 5.28
CA LYS A 91 -1.87 -13.50 4.52
C LYS A 91 -2.47 -12.18 4.03
N GLY A 92 -1.74 -11.10 4.12
CA GLY A 92 -2.26 -9.80 3.76
C GLY A 92 -2.60 -9.66 2.28
N SER A 93 -3.26 -8.56 1.93
CA SER A 93 -3.55 -8.27 0.54
C SER A 93 -3.31 -6.80 0.22
N ALA A 94 -2.99 -6.55 -1.04
CA ALA A 94 -2.75 -5.19 -1.52
C ALA A 94 -3.44 -5.01 -2.86
N GLN A 95 -4.06 -3.83 -3.03
CA GLN A 95 -4.67 -3.43 -4.30
C GLN A 95 -3.99 -2.14 -4.72
N ILE A 96 -3.27 -2.18 -5.83
CA ILE A 96 -2.37 -1.10 -6.21
C ILE A 96 -2.54 -0.74 -7.67
N HIS A 97 -2.03 0.43 -8.06
CA HIS A 97 -2.12 0.91 -9.44
C HIS A 97 -0.75 1.39 -9.92
N PRO A 98 0.18 0.46 -10.20
CA PRO A 98 1.47 0.86 -10.78
C PRO A 98 1.30 1.20 -12.25
N THR A 99 2.03 2.22 -12.71
CA THR A 99 1.93 2.65 -14.10
C THR A 99 3.14 2.27 -14.94
N ASP A 100 4.30 2.03 -14.32
CA ASP A 100 5.52 1.63 -15.02
C ASP A 100 6.04 0.29 -14.57
N ASN A 101 6.41 0.18 -13.32
CA ASN A 101 7.05 -1.01 -12.77
C ASN A 101 6.42 -1.42 -11.46
N LEU A 102 6.22 -2.70 -11.29
CA LEU A 102 5.78 -3.27 -10.03
C LEU A 102 6.77 -4.33 -9.60
N LYS A 103 7.28 -4.18 -8.39
CA LYS A 103 8.08 -5.22 -7.76
C LYS A 103 7.27 -5.82 -6.62
N ALA A 104 6.84 -7.04 -6.79
CA ALA A 104 5.96 -7.70 -5.85
C ALA A 104 6.68 -8.86 -5.18
N THR A 105 6.65 -8.89 -3.87
CA THR A 105 7.25 -9.98 -3.10
C THR A 105 6.22 -10.49 -2.11
N ILE A 106 5.92 -11.77 -2.16
CA ILE A 106 4.97 -12.39 -1.25
C ILE A 106 5.66 -13.57 -0.59
N VAL A 107 5.64 -13.58 0.74
CA VAL A 107 6.10 -14.73 1.52
C VAL A 107 4.90 -15.22 2.32
N GLY A 108 4.31 -16.32 1.91
CA GLY A 108 3.13 -16.86 2.55
C GLY A 108 1.96 -16.96 1.59
N LYS A 109 0.76 -16.60 2.06
CA LYS A 109 -0.48 -16.75 1.29
C LYS A 109 -1.11 -15.42 0.84
N GLY A 110 -0.35 -14.34 0.86
CA GLY A 110 -0.88 -13.02 0.50
C GLY A 110 -1.30 -12.90 -0.95
N ASN A 111 -2.04 -11.84 -1.25
CA ASN A 111 -2.50 -11.54 -2.60
C ASN A 111 -2.14 -10.10 -2.95
N ILE A 112 -1.67 -9.91 -4.17
CA ILE A 112 -1.45 -8.57 -4.71
C ILE A 112 -2.29 -8.44 -5.98
N ARG A 113 -3.12 -7.41 -6.04
CA ARG A 113 -3.87 -7.08 -7.24
C ARG A 113 -3.40 -5.74 -7.77
N TYR A 114 -3.07 -5.70 -9.03
CA TYR A 114 -2.61 -4.45 -9.64
C TYR A 114 -3.44 -4.12 -10.87
N LYS A 115 -3.53 -2.83 -11.15
CA LYS A 115 -4.36 -2.31 -12.23
C LYS A 115 -3.50 -1.57 -13.24
N GLY A 116 -3.73 -1.83 -14.52
CA GLY A 116 -3.07 -1.12 -15.60
C GLY A 116 -1.89 -1.87 -16.18
N PRO A 117 -1.42 -1.43 -17.37
CA PRO A 117 -0.27 -2.04 -18.02
C PRO A 117 1.01 -1.65 -17.28
N THR A 118 1.78 -2.65 -16.86
CA THR A 118 3.00 -2.40 -16.10
C THR A 118 3.95 -3.57 -16.27
N ALA A 119 5.23 -3.31 -16.08
CA ALA A 119 6.23 -4.36 -16.00
C ALA A 119 6.24 -4.91 -14.58
N VAL A 120 6.07 -6.22 -14.43
CA VAL A 120 5.94 -6.84 -13.12
C VAL A 120 7.12 -7.75 -12.87
N GLN A 121 7.79 -7.54 -11.74
CA GLN A 121 8.77 -8.47 -11.21
C GLN A 121 8.17 -9.07 -9.96
N GLN A 122 7.91 -10.37 -10.00
CA GLN A 122 7.26 -11.00 -8.86
C GLN A 122 8.12 -12.11 -8.29
N LYS A 123 8.09 -12.20 -6.97
CA LYS A 123 8.72 -13.27 -6.24
C LYS A 123 7.74 -13.77 -5.21
N VAL A 124 7.26 -14.99 -5.38
CA VAL A 124 6.25 -15.56 -4.49
C VAL A 124 6.84 -16.81 -3.85
N ILE A 125 6.91 -16.81 -2.54
CA ILE A 125 7.33 -17.96 -1.76
C ILE A 125 6.11 -18.42 -0.97
N GLY A 126 5.56 -19.58 -1.33
CA GLY A 126 4.36 -20.08 -0.70
C GLY A 126 3.20 -20.13 -1.68
N LYS A 127 1.99 -19.86 -1.18
CA LYS A 127 0.76 -19.97 -1.98
C LYS A 127 0.15 -18.63 -2.39
N GLY A 128 0.91 -17.55 -2.27
CA GLY A 128 0.41 -16.25 -2.65
C GLY A 128 0.18 -16.08 -4.14
N THR A 129 -0.53 -15.02 -4.52
CA THR A 129 -0.84 -14.74 -5.91
C THR A 129 -0.63 -13.26 -6.23
N VAL A 130 -0.27 -13.00 -7.48
CA VAL A 130 -0.19 -11.64 -8.02
C VAL A 130 -1.10 -11.62 -9.25
N GLU A 131 -2.13 -10.78 -9.22
CA GLU A 131 -3.14 -10.74 -10.27
C GLU A 131 -3.28 -9.36 -10.88
N GLU A 132 -3.50 -9.31 -12.19
CA GLU A 132 -3.83 -8.06 -12.87
C GLU A 132 -5.34 -7.88 -12.90
N VAL A 133 -5.79 -6.68 -12.55
CA VAL A 133 -7.21 -6.30 -12.57
C VAL A 133 -7.44 -5.37 -13.74
N LYS A 134 -8.39 -5.67 -14.58
CA LYS A 134 -8.72 -4.86 -15.75
C LYS A 134 -9.96 -4.02 -15.53
#